data_7eaf5d9365d43343e67a494bd3394cbc
#
_entry.id   7eaf5d9365d43343e67a494bd3394cbc
#
_cell.length_a   1.000
_cell.length_b   1.000
_cell.length_c   1.000
_cell.angle_alpha   90.00
_cell.angle_beta   90.00
_cell.angle_gamma   90.00
#
_symmetry.space_group_name_H-M   'P 1'
#
loop_
_entity.id
_entity.type
_entity.pdbx_description
1 polymer ?
#
loop_
_entity_poly.entity_id
_entity_poly.type
_entity_poly.pdbx_seq_one_letter_code
_entity_poly.pdbx_strand_id
1 'polypeptide(L)'
;MVTDRLIEEKDLPLLIESLAKDEYHKETQPEFFLSPDALTKIYELDNEPILFCKASKSLVLDIQFLDNGDVQRNRKVMEEGFPLLAERAKANGFASILFLTSNPLLQRFCTRRLKFETIGESVLRKLL
;
A
#
# COMPACT_ATOMS: atom_id res chain seq x y z
N MET A 1 -8.07 27.77 14.12
CA MET A 1 -6.81 27.57 13.36
C MET A 1 -6.53 26.09 13.19
N VAL A 2 -6.21 25.68 11.99
CA VAL A 2 -5.83 24.28 11.71
C VAL A 2 -4.32 24.15 11.88
N THR A 3 -3.90 23.13 12.64
CA THR A 3 -2.50 22.76 12.83
C THR A 3 -2.31 21.28 12.55
N ASP A 4 -1.07 20.86 12.33
CA ASP A 4 -0.75 19.44 12.20
C ASP A 4 0.44 19.09 13.09
N ARG A 5 0.52 17.82 13.47
CA ARG A 5 1.65 17.25 14.20
C ARG A 5 1.78 15.77 13.89
N LEU A 6 2.95 15.21 14.19
CA LEU A 6 3.15 13.76 14.04
C LEU A 6 2.34 13.00 15.09
N ILE A 7 1.95 11.77 14.72
CA ILE A 7 1.30 10.87 15.66
C ILE A 7 2.27 10.48 16.77
N GLU A 8 1.75 10.37 17.98
CA GLU A 8 2.50 9.93 19.16
C GLU A 8 1.76 8.77 19.84
N GLU A 9 2.42 8.05 20.73
CA GLU A 9 1.82 6.93 21.43
C GLU A 9 0.56 7.32 22.21
N LYS A 10 0.53 8.51 22.76
CA LYS A 10 -0.64 9.05 23.47
C LYS A 10 -1.91 9.17 22.60
N ASP A 11 -1.74 9.18 21.27
CA ASP A 11 -2.85 9.33 20.33
C ASP A 11 -3.52 7.99 19.97
N LEU A 12 -2.88 6.87 20.29
CA LEU A 12 -3.37 5.54 19.94
C LEU A 12 -4.78 5.23 20.46
N PRO A 13 -5.14 5.53 21.71
CA PRO A 13 -6.50 5.25 22.20
C PRO A 13 -7.57 5.93 21.36
N LEU A 14 -7.35 7.17 20.95
CA LEU A 14 -8.30 7.92 20.11
C LEU A 14 -8.38 7.32 18.70
N LEU A 15 -7.25 6.94 18.11
CA LEU A 15 -7.19 6.27 16.81
C LEU A 15 -7.95 4.95 16.85
N ILE A 16 -7.71 4.11 17.85
CA ILE A 16 -8.38 2.82 18.01
C ILE A 16 -9.89 3.00 18.12
N GLU A 17 -10.32 3.95 18.93
CA GLU A 17 -11.74 4.27 19.11
C GLU A 17 -12.38 4.73 17.80
N SER A 18 -11.72 5.61 17.05
CA SER A 18 -12.26 6.13 15.79
C SER A 18 -12.32 5.06 14.70
N LEU A 19 -11.34 4.18 14.60
CA LEU A 19 -11.36 3.06 13.65
C LEU A 19 -12.50 2.08 13.96
N ALA A 20 -12.74 1.81 15.23
CA ALA A 20 -13.81 0.89 15.64
C ALA A 20 -15.21 1.40 15.30
N LYS A 21 -15.39 2.72 15.25
CA LYS A 21 -16.67 3.36 14.94
C LYS A 21 -16.90 3.58 13.45
N ASP A 22 -15.86 3.51 12.63
CA ASP A 22 -15.94 3.79 11.19
C ASP A 22 -16.30 2.52 10.43
N GLU A 23 -17.48 2.49 9.80
CA GLU A 23 -17.97 1.31 9.08
C GLU A 23 -17.10 0.92 7.87
N TYR A 24 -16.32 1.87 7.34
CA TYR A 24 -15.44 1.63 6.19
C TYR A 24 -14.02 1.19 6.58
N HIS A 25 -13.63 1.37 7.85
CA HIS A 25 -12.28 1.10 8.33
C HIS A 25 -12.22 0.18 9.56
N LYS A 26 -13.29 -0.55 9.86
CA LYS A 26 -13.35 -1.44 11.04
C LYS A 26 -12.25 -2.48 11.10
N GLU A 27 -11.80 -2.95 9.93
CA GLU A 27 -10.77 -3.98 9.82
C GLU A 27 -9.35 -3.39 9.71
N THR A 28 -9.22 -2.06 9.65
CA THR A 28 -7.92 -1.41 9.61
C THR A 28 -7.24 -1.52 10.97
N GLN A 29 -6.04 -2.07 10.99
CA GLN A 29 -5.26 -2.17 12.21
C GLN A 29 -4.61 -0.81 12.54
N PRO A 30 -4.57 -0.41 13.83
CA PRO A 30 -3.92 0.85 14.22
C PRO A 30 -2.46 0.94 13.77
N GLU A 31 -1.75 -0.18 13.73
CA GLU A 31 -0.36 -0.28 13.29
C GLU A 31 -0.16 0.19 11.84
N PHE A 32 -1.22 0.14 11.03
CA PHE A 32 -1.19 0.69 9.66
C PHE A 32 -0.79 2.17 9.65
N PHE A 33 -1.23 2.94 10.64
CA PHE A 33 -0.89 4.36 10.77
C PHE A 33 0.48 4.61 11.42
N LEU A 34 1.08 3.58 12.00
CA LEU A 34 2.36 3.69 12.73
C LEU A 34 3.56 3.19 11.92
N SER A 35 3.37 2.89 10.64
CA SER A 35 4.46 2.43 9.78
C SER A 35 5.62 3.44 9.78
N PRO A 36 6.87 3.01 10.03
CA PRO A 36 8.02 3.91 10.06
C PRO A 36 8.32 4.55 8.71
N ASP A 37 7.84 3.92 7.62
CA ASP A 37 8.05 4.41 6.25
C ASP A 37 6.92 5.32 5.78
N ALA A 38 6.01 5.68 6.69
CA ALA A 38 4.88 6.55 6.40
C ALA A 38 4.97 7.86 7.18
N LEU A 39 4.51 8.93 6.56
CA LEU A 39 4.31 10.20 7.23
C LEU A 39 2.89 10.22 7.77
N THR A 40 2.73 10.00 9.07
CA THR A 40 1.42 10.01 9.72
C THR A 40 1.28 11.24 10.58
N LYS A 41 0.23 12.00 10.31
CA LYS A 41 -0.06 13.25 11.01
C LYS A 41 -1.46 13.26 11.58
N ILE A 42 -1.61 14.01 12.66
CA ILE A 42 -2.90 14.37 13.24
C ILE A 42 -3.14 15.83 12.87
N TYR A 43 -4.32 16.09 12.31
CA TYR A 43 -4.77 17.45 12.07
C TYR A 43 -5.71 17.86 13.20
N GLU A 44 -5.47 19.04 13.74
CA GLU A 44 -6.21 19.58 14.87
C GLU A 44 -6.88 20.89 14.48
N LEU A 45 -8.07 21.13 15.01
CA LEU A 45 -8.76 22.40 14.93
C LEU A 45 -8.92 22.95 16.34
N ASP A 46 -8.36 24.13 16.58
CA ASP A 46 -8.38 24.77 17.89
C ASP A 46 -7.89 23.85 19.03
N ASN A 47 -6.79 23.13 18.75
CA ASN A 47 -6.14 22.14 19.64
C ASN A 47 -6.93 20.86 19.87
N GLU A 48 -8.00 20.61 19.13
CA GLU A 48 -8.74 19.36 19.18
C GLU A 48 -8.40 18.48 17.98
N PRO A 49 -8.01 17.21 18.17
CA PRO A 49 -7.77 16.27 17.07
C PRO A 49 -9.02 16.05 16.23
N ILE A 50 -8.91 16.19 14.92
CA ILE A 50 -10.02 16.05 13.98
C ILE A 50 -9.83 14.84 13.06
N LEU A 51 -8.61 14.63 12.51
CA LEU A 51 -8.37 13.50 11.63
C LEU A 51 -6.92 12.99 11.72
N PHE A 52 -6.78 11.73 11.41
CA PHE A 52 -5.49 11.08 11.20
C PHE A 52 -5.27 10.94 9.69
N CYS A 53 -4.08 11.25 9.25
CA CYS A 53 -3.69 11.14 7.84
C CYS A 53 -2.40 10.36 7.72
N LYS A 54 -2.40 9.34 6.85
CA LYS A 54 -1.18 8.60 6.51
C LYS A 54 -0.79 8.91 5.07
N ALA A 55 0.43 9.35 4.87
CA ALA A 55 1.02 9.48 3.55
C ALA A 55 2.21 8.53 3.45
N SER A 56 2.26 7.72 2.39
CA SER A 56 3.33 6.75 2.17
C SER A 56 3.78 6.76 0.73
N LYS A 57 5.03 6.31 0.50
CA LYS A 57 5.58 6.20 -0.84
C LYS A 57 5.09 4.92 -1.50
N SER A 58 4.58 5.05 -2.73
CA SER A 58 4.22 3.91 -3.57
C SER A 58 5.06 3.94 -4.84
N LEU A 59 5.54 2.76 -5.26
CA LEU A 59 6.22 2.57 -6.53
C LEU A 59 5.17 2.16 -7.55
N VAL A 60 5.11 2.87 -8.67
CA VAL A 60 4.23 2.48 -9.79
C VAL A 60 5.04 1.61 -10.75
N LEU A 61 4.52 0.41 -11.02
CA LEU A 61 5.16 -0.58 -11.87
C LEU A 61 4.45 -0.65 -13.22
N ASP A 62 5.23 -0.56 -14.28
CA ASP A 62 4.81 -0.83 -15.64
C ASP A 62 5.65 -1.98 -16.18
N ILE A 63 5.01 -2.93 -16.87
CA ILE A 63 5.68 -4.12 -17.40
C ILE A 63 5.41 -4.22 -18.90
N GLN A 64 6.47 -4.46 -19.66
CA GLN A 64 6.40 -4.76 -21.08
C GLN A 64 7.19 -6.04 -21.36
N PHE A 65 6.50 -7.08 -21.81
CA PHE A 65 7.16 -8.31 -22.27
C PHE A 65 7.68 -8.14 -23.70
N LEU A 66 8.86 -8.66 -23.94
CA LEU A 66 9.45 -8.65 -25.30
C LEU A 66 8.76 -9.66 -26.21
N ASP A 67 8.29 -10.79 -25.64
CA ASP A 67 7.54 -11.83 -26.36
C ASP A 67 6.34 -12.27 -25.53
N ASN A 68 5.17 -11.76 -25.85
CA ASN A 68 3.92 -12.11 -25.17
C ASN A 68 3.48 -13.56 -25.40
N GLY A 69 3.99 -14.23 -26.43
CA GLY A 69 3.66 -15.61 -26.74
C GLY A 69 4.39 -16.62 -25.84
N ASP A 70 5.51 -16.23 -25.22
CA ASP A 70 6.28 -17.11 -24.34
C ASP A 70 5.84 -16.98 -22.88
N VAL A 71 4.67 -17.52 -22.57
CA VAL A 71 4.02 -17.39 -21.27
C VAL A 71 4.86 -18.00 -20.15
N GLN A 72 5.48 -19.15 -20.39
CA GLN A 72 6.25 -19.84 -19.34
C GLN A 72 7.51 -19.07 -18.94
N ARG A 73 8.25 -18.54 -19.91
CA ARG A 73 9.43 -17.72 -19.64
C ARG A 73 9.04 -16.42 -18.93
N ASN A 74 7.97 -15.77 -19.37
CA ASN A 74 7.48 -14.56 -18.75
C ASN A 74 7.09 -14.79 -17.29
N ARG A 75 6.39 -15.87 -16.99
CA ARG A 75 6.03 -16.26 -15.61
C ARG A 75 7.26 -16.49 -14.75
N LYS A 76 8.23 -17.25 -15.27
CA LYS A 76 9.46 -17.55 -14.53
C LYS A 76 10.20 -16.26 -14.15
N VAL A 77 10.36 -15.35 -15.10
CA VAL A 77 11.04 -14.08 -14.87
C VAL A 77 10.29 -13.24 -13.83
N MET A 78 8.96 -13.22 -13.88
CA MET A 78 8.17 -12.50 -12.89
C MET A 78 8.26 -13.14 -11.50
N GLU A 79 8.16 -14.46 -11.40
CA GLU A 79 8.25 -15.17 -10.12
C GLU A 79 9.62 -15.00 -9.45
N GLU A 80 10.68 -15.02 -10.21
CA GLU A 80 12.05 -14.89 -9.70
C GLU A 80 12.51 -13.43 -9.58
N GLY A 81 12.05 -12.56 -10.48
CA GLY A 81 12.46 -11.16 -10.52
C GLY A 81 11.67 -10.24 -9.59
N PHE A 82 10.38 -10.47 -9.43
CA PHE A 82 9.55 -9.61 -8.60
C PHE A 82 10.01 -9.53 -7.14
N PRO A 83 10.39 -10.63 -6.46
CA PRO A 83 10.90 -10.53 -5.10
C PRO A 83 12.13 -9.64 -4.96
N LEU A 84 12.98 -9.59 -5.97
CA LEU A 84 14.16 -8.70 -5.98
C LEU A 84 13.73 -7.23 -6.07
N LEU A 85 12.74 -6.93 -6.91
CA LEU A 85 12.19 -5.58 -7.01
C LEU A 85 11.54 -5.16 -5.70
N ALA A 86 10.73 -6.04 -5.10
CA ALA A 86 10.05 -5.78 -3.84
C ALA A 86 11.05 -5.50 -2.71
N GLU A 87 12.10 -6.28 -2.62
CA GLU A 87 13.16 -6.09 -1.63
C GLU A 87 13.85 -4.72 -1.80
N ARG A 88 14.21 -4.37 -3.03
CA ARG A 88 14.83 -3.06 -3.33
C ARG A 88 13.88 -1.91 -3.03
N ALA A 89 12.61 -2.04 -3.40
CA ALA A 89 11.62 -1.01 -3.13
C ALA A 89 11.46 -0.78 -1.63
N LYS A 90 11.35 -1.86 -0.86
CA LYS A 90 11.26 -1.79 0.60
C LYS A 90 12.50 -1.13 1.20
N ALA A 91 13.71 -1.51 0.75
CA ALA A 91 14.96 -0.94 1.22
C ALA A 91 15.08 0.56 0.91
N ASN A 92 14.37 1.06 -0.10
CA ASN A 92 14.34 2.48 -0.48
C ASN A 92 13.13 3.24 0.13
N GLY A 93 12.44 2.66 1.10
CA GLY A 93 11.39 3.33 1.84
C GLY A 93 10.02 3.35 1.16
N PHE A 94 9.80 2.55 0.11
CA PHE A 94 8.49 2.40 -0.49
C PHE A 94 7.62 1.47 0.35
N ALA A 95 6.37 1.88 0.59
CA ALA A 95 5.42 1.12 1.40
C ALA A 95 4.59 0.13 0.57
N SER A 96 4.48 0.37 -0.74
CA SER A 96 3.70 -0.47 -1.63
C SER A 96 4.17 -0.37 -3.07
N ILE A 97 3.74 -1.35 -3.88
CA ILE A 97 3.89 -1.33 -5.33
C ILE A 97 2.48 -1.33 -5.93
N LEU A 98 2.21 -0.37 -6.79
CA LEU A 98 0.99 -0.30 -7.57
C LEU A 98 1.28 -0.79 -8.98
N PHE A 99 0.51 -1.74 -9.47
CA PHE A 99 0.63 -2.25 -10.83
C PHE A 99 -0.66 -2.01 -11.59
N LEU A 100 -0.55 -1.24 -12.66
CA LEU A 100 -1.69 -0.88 -13.51
C LEU A 100 -1.71 -1.82 -14.72
N THR A 101 -2.72 -2.66 -14.81
CA THR A 101 -2.88 -3.55 -15.96
C THR A 101 -4.36 -3.87 -16.18
N SER A 102 -4.78 -3.87 -17.44
CA SER A 102 -6.10 -4.33 -17.86
C SER A 102 -6.10 -5.78 -18.37
N ASN A 103 -4.93 -6.43 -18.40
CA ASN A 103 -4.80 -7.82 -18.86
C ASN A 103 -5.31 -8.80 -17.78
N PRO A 104 -6.44 -9.51 -18.02
CA PRO A 104 -7.02 -10.39 -17.00
C PRO A 104 -6.12 -11.55 -16.58
N LEU A 105 -5.34 -12.08 -17.51
CA LEU A 105 -4.41 -13.19 -17.22
C LEU A 105 -3.28 -12.73 -16.32
N LEU A 106 -2.75 -11.53 -16.58
CA LEU A 106 -1.68 -10.95 -15.78
C LEU A 106 -2.19 -10.56 -14.39
N GLN A 107 -3.39 -9.99 -14.30
CA GLN A 107 -4.03 -9.72 -13.01
C GLN A 107 -4.18 -10.98 -12.17
N ARG A 108 -4.66 -12.06 -12.77
CA ARG A 108 -4.82 -13.35 -12.08
C ARG A 108 -3.48 -13.92 -11.62
N PHE A 109 -2.46 -13.87 -12.46
CA PHE A 109 -1.13 -14.30 -12.09
C PHE A 109 -0.58 -13.51 -10.90
N CYS A 110 -0.65 -12.19 -10.96
CA CYS A 110 -0.16 -11.31 -9.89
C CYS A 110 -0.90 -11.53 -8.57
N THR A 111 -2.22 -11.71 -8.60
CA THR A 111 -2.98 -11.95 -7.36
C THR A 111 -2.71 -13.32 -6.77
N ARG A 112 -2.62 -14.36 -7.59
CA ARG A 112 -2.43 -15.73 -7.11
C ARG A 112 -0.99 -16.08 -6.77
N ARG A 113 -0.04 -15.66 -7.59
CA ARG A 113 1.37 -16.03 -7.45
C ARG A 113 2.21 -14.99 -6.72
N LEU A 114 1.99 -13.72 -6.99
CA LEU A 114 2.78 -12.63 -6.41
C LEU A 114 2.08 -11.95 -5.22
N LYS A 115 0.86 -12.40 -4.90
CA LYS A 115 0.11 -11.93 -3.73
C LYS A 115 -0.23 -10.44 -3.75
N PHE A 116 -0.48 -9.90 -4.94
CA PHE A 116 -1.07 -8.57 -5.07
C PHE A 116 -2.53 -8.57 -4.63
N GLU A 117 -3.00 -7.42 -4.16
CA GLU A 117 -4.41 -7.16 -3.88
C GLU A 117 -5.04 -6.41 -5.05
N THR A 118 -6.26 -6.76 -5.42
CA THR A 118 -7.05 -5.99 -6.37
C THR A 118 -7.68 -4.81 -5.63
N ILE A 119 -7.33 -3.57 -6.02
CA ILE A 119 -7.88 -2.36 -5.42
C ILE A 119 -8.72 -1.52 -6.39
N GLY A 120 -8.91 -1.99 -7.62
CA GLY A 120 -9.71 -1.38 -8.67
C GLY A 120 -9.75 -2.29 -9.87
N GLU A 121 -10.50 -1.93 -10.92
CA GLU A 121 -10.65 -2.75 -12.12
C GLU A 121 -9.31 -3.06 -12.81
N SER A 122 -8.40 -2.10 -12.81
CA SER A 122 -7.11 -2.21 -13.48
C SER A 122 -5.94 -1.89 -12.55
N VAL A 123 -6.14 -1.94 -11.24
CA VAL A 123 -5.13 -1.56 -10.26
C VAL A 123 -4.92 -2.67 -9.26
N LEU A 124 -3.69 -3.12 -9.15
CA LEU A 124 -3.22 -4.09 -8.17
C LEU A 124 -2.24 -3.43 -7.21
N ARG A 125 -2.24 -3.85 -5.95
CA ARG A 125 -1.34 -3.32 -4.93
C ARG A 125 -0.63 -4.45 -4.20
N LYS A 126 0.67 -4.26 -3.99
CA LYS A 126 1.48 -5.08 -3.10
C LYS A 126 1.98 -4.22 -1.94
N LEU A 127 1.56 -4.54 -0.72
CA LEU A 127 2.12 -3.93 0.49
C LEU A 127 3.49 -4.54 0.77
N LEU A 128 4.44 -3.71 1.11
CA LEU A 128 5.84 -4.09 1.32
C LEU A 128 6.24 -4.16 2.79
#